data_932faf686510fbe566a06effcd4955a2
#
_entry.id   932faf686510fbe566a06effcd4955a2
#
_cell.length_a   1.000
_cell.length_b   1.000
_cell.length_c   1.000
_cell.angle_alpha   90.00
_cell.angle_beta   90.00
_cell.angle_gamma   90.00
#
_symmetry.space_group_name_H-M   'P 1'
#
loop_
_entity.id
_entity.type
_entity.pdbx_description
1 polymer ?
#
loop_
_entity_poly.entity_id
_entity_poly.type
_entity_poly.pdbx_seq_one_letter_code
_entity_poly.pdbx_strand_id
1 'polypeptide(L)'
;MRLRWLVLAFAGAALLGGGTGSGASTPQCSASGPLVCVDLVGTPATVPPSDDTPHYVSYVSHFANEGSQAATHVTADIELTGGLTLDSVTSSLGSCSVGGQPTCVLGRLASGANATVTFVAVAPETEGAAKATLTATFDERANDGPTADPKQDTVKASEDTTIEVLEGTAASFVPEGASLTLTTDPTDTGVATATDPLIGQAIITTSPVATTALIDEVTVPLPCPKKVICRGGDWFHASIPGTFDPPLAFPLRWDSTLIPSSLNAKKFALLYTECVSGCKLQVITSKCSSATPPVSELPCLTGVKKLPDGDWVATLLNSHNGYMK
;
A
#
# COMPACT_ATOMS: atom_id res chain seq x y z
N MET A 1 -20.17 -27.89 35.53
CA MET A 1 -19.05 -27.02 35.14
C MET A 1 -19.32 -26.54 33.71
N ARG A 2 -19.72 -25.28 33.52
CA ARG A 2 -20.00 -24.72 32.19
C ARG A 2 -18.75 -24.02 31.72
N LEU A 3 -18.08 -24.60 30.70
CA LEU A 3 -16.91 -24.01 30.04
C LEU A 3 -17.37 -22.84 29.17
N ARG A 4 -16.99 -21.61 29.56
CA ARG A 4 -17.21 -20.39 28.77
C ARG A 4 -16.11 -20.34 27.72
N TRP A 5 -16.50 -20.42 26.46
CA TRP A 5 -15.65 -20.15 25.31
C TRP A 5 -15.33 -18.67 25.27
N LEU A 6 -14.06 -18.34 25.39
CA LEU A 6 -13.55 -16.99 25.21
C LEU A 6 -13.29 -16.82 23.69
N VAL A 7 -14.18 -16.14 23.02
CA VAL A 7 -13.96 -15.67 21.65
C VAL A 7 -12.95 -14.53 21.72
N LEU A 8 -11.69 -14.81 21.38
CA LEU A 8 -10.68 -13.80 21.15
C LEU A 8 -11.00 -13.14 19.79
N ALA A 9 -11.75 -12.05 19.83
CA ALA A 9 -11.86 -11.14 18.71
C ALA A 9 -10.49 -10.45 18.56
N PHE A 10 -9.75 -10.81 17.53
CA PHE A 10 -8.63 -9.98 17.06
C PHE A 10 -9.23 -8.67 16.54
N ALA A 11 -9.18 -7.66 17.40
CA ALA A 11 -9.39 -6.28 16.97
C ALA A 11 -8.15 -5.87 16.17
N GLY A 12 -8.19 -6.10 14.86
CA GLY A 12 -7.33 -5.41 13.93
C GLY A 12 -7.60 -3.93 14.09
N ALA A 13 -6.58 -3.16 14.43
CA ALA A 13 -6.65 -1.71 14.45
C ALA A 13 -6.99 -1.23 13.04
N ALA A 14 -8.26 -0.94 12.80
CA ALA A 14 -8.68 -0.19 11.65
C ALA A 14 -8.10 1.22 11.79
N LEU A 15 -7.01 1.49 11.09
CA LEU A 15 -6.57 2.84 10.80
C LEU A 15 -7.70 3.48 9.99
N LEU A 16 -8.40 4.42 10.62
CA LEU A 16 -9.36 5.30 9.99
C LEU A 16 -8.61 6.31 9.11
N GLY A 17 -8.11 5.83 7.99
CA GLY A 17 -7.80 6.65 6.82
C GLY A 17 -8.93 6.40 5.84
N GLY A 18 -9.59 7.44 5.36
CA GLY A 18 -10.65 7.34 4.35
C GLY A 18 -10.09 6.93 2.98
N GLY A 19 -9.61 5.69 2.88
CA GLY A 19 -9.35 5.02 1.62
C GLY A 19 -10.51 4.05 1.39
N THR A 20 -11.03 3.97 0.20
CA THR A 20 -11.99 2.98 -0.27
C THR A 20 -11.52 1.60 0.17
N GLY A 21 -12.21 1.03 1.18
CA GLY A 21 -11.73 -0.15 1.88
C GLY A 21 -11.52 -1.31 0.92
N SER A 22 -10.38 -1.98 1.03
CA SER A 22 -10.22 -3.32 0.53
C SER A 22 -11.36 -4.17 1.11
N GLY A 23 -12.26 -4.61 0.25
CA GLY A 23 -13.31 -5.53 0.63
C GLY A 23 -12.64 -6.88 0.93
N ALA A 24 -12.36 -7.17 2.19
CA ALA A 24 -11.90 -8.51 2.55
C ALA A 24 -12.92 -9.52 2.01
N SER A 25 -12.48 -10.43 1.17
CA SER A 25 -13.35 -11.50 0.69
C SER A 25 -13.88 -12.28 1.88
N THR A 26 -15.18 -12.58 1.88
CA THR A 26 -15.76 -13.46 2.91
C THR A 26 -15.04 -14.81 2.84
N PRO A 27 -14.55 -15.35 3.97
CA PRO A 27 -13.91 -16.65 3.97
C PRO A 27 -14.81 -17.70 3.32
N GLN A 28 -14.26 -18.43 2.38
CA GLN A 28 -14.92 -19.54 1.70
C GLN A 28 -14.46 -20.83 2.36
N CYS A 29 -15.37 -21.71 2.72
CA CYS A 29 -15.06 -22.95 3.41
C CYS A 29 -15.52 -24.16 2.58
N SER A 30 -14.81 -25.29 2.73
CA SER A 30 -15.21 -26.57 2.16
C SER A 30 -16.53 -27.05 2.78
N ALA A 31 -17.27 -27.84 2.01
CA ALA A 31 -18.58 -28.34 2.42
C ALA A 31 -18.50 -29.67 3.19
N SER A 32 -17.41 -30.41 3.09
CA SER A 32 -17.23 -31.77 3.65
C SER A 32 -15.78 -32.07 4.02
N GLY A 33 -15.55 -33.12 4.82
CA GLY A 33 -14.20 -33.55 5.22
C GLY A 33 -13.53 -32.61 6.21
N PRO A 34 -12.22 -32.36 6.08
CA PRO A 34 -11.54 -31.27 6.78
C PRO A 34 -12.20 -29.93 6.38
N LEU A 35 -12.63 -29.15 7.37
CA LEU A 35 -13.27 -27.86 7.11
C LEU A 35 -12.18 -26.79 6.87
N VAL A 36 -11.67 -26.72 5.64
CA VAL A 36 -10.67 -25.72 5.25
C VAL A 36 -11.39 -24.46 4.78
N CYS A 37 -11.11 -23.35 5.45
CA CYS A 37 -11.58 -22.02 5.09
C CYS A 37 -10.43 -21.19 4.51
N VAL A 38 -10.69 -20.44 3.46
CA VAL A 38 -9.72 -19.59 2.74
C VAL A 38 -10.32 -18.22 2.49
N ASP A 39 -9.57 -17.18 2.78
CA ASP A 39 -9.85 -15.81 2.35
C ASP A 39 -8.75 -15.29 1.45
N LEU A 40 -8.95 -14.13 0.85
CA LEU A 40 -7.95 -13.42 0.08
C LEU A 40 -8.20 -11.91 0.24
N VAL A 41 -7.14 -11.16 0.54
CA VAL A 41 -7.19 -9.70 0.70
C VAL A 41 -6.07 -9.07 -0.12
N GLY A 42 -6.41 -8.15 -1.01
CA GLY A 42 -5.47 -7.35 -1.80
C GLY A 42 -5.26 -5.96 -1.19
N THR A 43 -4.03 -5.47 -1.21
CA THR A 43 -3.70 -4.13 -0.71
C THR A 43 -2.60 -3.49 -1.57
N PRO A 44 -2.82 -2.28 -2.11
CA PRO A 44 -4.07 -1.51 -2.08
C PRO A 44 -5.16 -2.10 -3.00
N ALA A 45 -6.42 -1.72 -2.80
CA ALA A 45 -7.54 -2.16 -3.65
C ALA A 45 -7.55 -1.45 -5.02
N THR A 46 -7.00 -0.24 -5.07
CA THR A 46 -6.78 0.54 -6.29
C THR A 46 -5.32 0.90 -6.39
N VAL A 47 -4.74 0.73 -7.57
CA VAL A 47 -3.33 1.00 -7.85
C VAL A 47 -3.20 1.65 -9.24
N PRO A 48 -2.28 2.61 -9.45
CA PRO A 48 -2.01 3.15 -10.76
C PRO A 48 -1.47 2.09 -11.73
N PRO A 49 -1.64 2.28 -13.05
CA PRO A 49 -0.93 1.48 -14.06
C PRO A 49 0.59 1.57 -13.85
N SER A 50 1.31 0.48 -14.16
CA SER A 50 2.77 0.50 -14.18
C SER A 50 3.25 1.03 -15.53
N ASP A 51 3.79 2.23 -15.52
CA ASP A 51 4.47 2.83 -16.68
C ASP A 51 6.00 2.60 -16.59
N ASP A 52 6.77 3.66 -16.45
CA ASP A 52 8.23 3.59 -16.23
C ASP A 52 8.60 3.09 -14.83
N THR A 53 7.64 3.08 -13.89
CA THR A 53 7.81 2.62 -12.50
C THR A 53 6.81 1.52 -12.18
N PRO A 54 7.24 0.34 -11.71
CA PRO A 54 6.32 -0.73 -11.35
C PRO A 54 5.49 -0.35 -10.12
N HIS A 55 4.17 -0.53 -10.21
CA HIS A 55 3.25 -0.42 -9.10
C HIS A 55 2.80 -1.82 -8.66
N TYR A 56 2.67 -2.03 -7.36
CA TYR A 56 2.49 -3.36 -6.79
C TYR A 56 1.21 -3.47 -5.96
N VAL A 57 0.64 -4.67 -5.97
CA VAL A 57 -0.43 -5.09 -5.06
C VAL A 57 0.06 -6.30 -4.27
N SER A 58 -0.10 -6.25 -2.96
CA SER A 58 0.17 -7.40 -2.08
C SER A 58 -1.12 -8.13 -1.77
N TYR A 59 -1.15 -9.42 -2.02
CA TYR A 59 -2.26 -10.30 -1.69
C TYR A 59 -1.87 -11.22 -0.53
N VAL A 60 -2.74 -11.31 0.46
CA VAL A 60 -2.58 -12.18 1.62
C VAL A 60 -3.79 -13.09 1.71
N SER A 61 -3.55 -14.39 1.70
CA SER A 61 -4.56 -15.41 1.89
C SER A 61 -4.31 -16.15 3.20
N HIS A 62 -5.35 -16.28 4.01
CA HIS A 62 -5.32 -17.07 5.23
C HIS A 62 -6.06 -18.38 5.01
N PHE A 63 -5.42 -19.46 5.42
CA PHE A 63 -5.97 -20.81 5.46
C PHE A 63 -6.24 -21.18 6.91
N ALA A 64 -7.43 -21.62 7.21
CA ALA A 64 -7.79 -22.14 8.52
C ALA A 64 -8.44 -23.51 8.37
N ASN A 65 -7.93 -24.52 9.07
CA ASN A 65 -8.64 -25.81 9.19
C ASN A 65 -9.48 -25.80 10.46
N GLU A 66 -10.74 -25.45 10.32
CA GLU A 66 -11.71 -25.40 11.43
C GLU A 66 -12.35 -26.78 11.72
N GLY A 67 -12.04 -27.78 10.90
CA GLY A 67 -12.54 -29.15 11.05
C GLY A 67 -11.84 -29.91 12.15
N SER A 68 -12.40 -31.08 12.51
CA SER A 68 -11.85 -32.00 13.50
C SER A 68 -10.78 -32.94 12.92
N GLN A 69 -10.62 -32.97 11.60
CA GLN A 69 -9.64 -33.80 10.89
C GLN A 69 -8.56 -32.93 10.26
N ALA A 70 -7.37 -33.47 10.09
CA ALA A 70 -6.32 -32.79 9.34
C ALA A 70 -6.65 -32.78 7.84
N ALA A 71 -6.41 -31.68 7.16
CA ALA A 71 -6.32 -31.61 5.71
C ALA A 71 -4.93 -32.06 5.28
N THR A 72 -4.83 -32.95 4.30
CA THR A 72 -3.56 -33.45 3.76
C THR A 72 -3.42 -33.07 2.29
N HIS A 73 -2.17 -33.07 1.78
CA HIS A 73 -1.83 -32.67 0.42
C HIS A 73 -2.40 -31.30 0.03
N VAL A 74 -2.43 -30.38 0.99
CA VAL A 74 -2.95 -29.02 0.76
C VAL A 74 -2.04 -28.29 -0.21
N THR A 75 -2.60 -27.81 -1.31
CA THR A 75 -1.95 -26.95 -2.29
C THR A 75 -2.74 -25.66 -2.47
N ALA A 76 -2.06 -24.62 -2.91
CA ALA A 76 -2.67 -23.34 -3.26
C ALA A 76 -2.16 -22.91 -4.63
N ASP A 77 -3.06 -22.89 -5.62
CA ASP A 77 -2.78 -22.41 -6.97
C ASP A 77 -3.23 -20.97 -7.11
N ILE A 78 -2.35 -20.12 -7.66
CA ILE A 78 -2.59 -18.69 -7.83
C ILE A 78 -2.84 -18.41 -9.31
N GLU A 79 -3.95 -17.75 -9.59
CA GLU A 79 -4.31 -17.28 -10.93
C GLU A 79 -4.45 -15.76 -10.89
N LEU A 80 -3.74 -15.06 -11.79
CA LEU A 80 -3.79 -13.61 -11.95
C LEU A 80 -4.38 -13.29 -13.33
N THR A 81 -5.32 -12.36 -13.37
CA THR A 81 -5.98 -11.89 -14.60
C THR A 81 -5.98 -10.36 -14.68
N GLY A 82 -6.43 -9.79 -15.80
CA GLY A 82 -6.44 -8.34 -16.02
C GLY A 82 -5.03 -7.74 -16.16
N GLY A 83 -4.05 -8.55 -16.63
CA GLY A 83 -2.70 -8.07 -16.87
C GLY A 83 -1.77 -8.06 -15.64
N LEU A 84 -2.25 -8.45 -14.46
CA LEU A 84 -1.37 -8.62 -13.29
C LEU A 84 -0.30 -9.67 -13.58
N THR A 85 0.94 -9.38 -13.18
CA THR A 85 2.07 -10.32 -13.27
C THR A 85 2.64 -10.61 -11.89
N LEU A 86 2.94 -11.88 -11.60
CA LEU A 86 3.50 -12.26 -10.31
C LEU A 86 4.94 -11.77 -10.18
N ASP A 87 5.25 -11.07 -9.09
CA ASP A 87 6.59 -10.68 -8.70
C ASP A 87 7.19 -11.70 -7.71
N SER A 88 6.48 -11.99 -6.65
CA SER A 88 6.97 -12.89 -5.61
C SER A 88 5.83 -13.65 -4.92
N VAL A 89 6.15 -14.81 -4.32
CA VAL A 89 5.23 -15.59 -3.51
C VAL A 89 5.95 -16.29 -2.37
N THR A 90 5.33 -16.29 -1.19
CA THR A 90 5.83 -16.94 0.02
C THR A 90 4.69 -17.61 0.78
N SER A 91 5.01 -18.58 1.61
CA SER A 91 4.04 -19.18 2.53
C SER A 91 4.64 -19.40 3.93
N SER A 92 3.79 -19.35 4.95
CA SER A 92 4.18 -19.66 6.32
C SER A 92 4.34 -21.17 6.58
N LEU A 93 3.85 -22.01 5.66
CA LEU A 93 3.90 -23.47 5.75
C LEU A 93 4.25 -24.06 4.38
N GLY A 94 5.20 -24.98 4.32
CA GLY A 94 5.61 -25.63 3.09
C GLY A 94 6.49 -24.75 2.19
N SER A 95 6.27 -24.80 0.86
CA SER A 95 7.07 -24.05 -0.10
C SER A 95 6.25 -23.66 -1.34
N CYS A 96 6.64 -22.56 -1.97
CA CYS A 96 6.02 -22.07 -3.20
C CYS A 96 6.97 -22.15 -4.40
N SER A 97 6.41 -22.28 -5.59
CA SER A 97 7.12 -22.19 -6.88
C SER A 97 6.51 -21.10 -7.74
N VAL A 98 7.36 -20.39 -8.50
CA VAL A 98 6.97 -19.30 -9.41
C VAL A 98 7.00 -19.71 -10.89
N GLY A 99 7.32 -20.96 -11.21
CA GLY A 99 7.43 -21.45 -12.60
C GLY A 99 6.09 -21.92 -13.15
N GLY A 100 5.71 -21.45 -14.34
CA GLY A 100 4.42 -21.80 -14.95
C GLY A 100 3.24 -21.17 -14.21
N GLN A 101 2.32 -22.00 -13.72
CA GLN A 101 1.29 -21.52 -12.78
C GLN A 101 1.88 -21.50 -11.38
N PRO A 102 1.86 -20.36 -10.68
CA PRO A 102 2.38 -20.27 -9.31
C PRO A 102 1.59 -21.15 -8.36
N THR A 103 2.29 -22.03 -7.65
CA THR A 103 1.68 -23.00 -6.75
C THR A 103 2.45 -23.07 -5.44
N CYS A 104 1.75 -23.07 -4.30
CA CYS A 104 2.31 -23.35 -2.98
C CYS A 104 1.87 -24.74 -2.53
N VAL A 105 2.84 -25.58 -2.12
CA VAL A 105 2.59 -26.88 -1.48
C VAL A 105 2.67 -26.68 0.02
N LEU A 106 1.51 -26.61 0.69
CA LEU A 106 1.40 -26.41 2.13
C LEU A 106 1.52 -27.74 2.90
N GLY A 107 1.20 -28.85 2.23
CA GLY A 107 1.31 -30.19 2.80
C GLY A 107 0.16 -30.53 3.77
N ARG A 108 0.45 -30.71 5.05
CA ARG A 108 -0.54 -31.10 6.07
C ARG A 108 -0.95 -29.89 6.92
N LEU A 109 -2.24 -29.59 6.93
CA LEU A 109 -2.84 -28.56 7.82
C LEU A 109 -3.64 -29.30 8.93
N ALA A 110 -3.09 -29.36 10.13
CA ALA A 110 -3.73 -30.04 11.26
C ALA A 110 -5.07 -29.40 11.64
N SER A 111 -5.91 -30.13 12.37
CA SER A 111 -7.13 -29.56 12.96
C SER A 111 -6.81 -28.33 13.81
N GLY A 112 -7.49 -27.21 13.60
CA GLY A 112 -7.27 -25.92 14.27
C GLY A 112 -6.01 -25.16 13.84
N ALA A 113 -5.25 -25.67 12.85
CA ALA A 113 -4.05 -25.01 12.36
C ALA A 113 -4.38 -23.96 11.30
N ASN A 114 -3.49 -22.96 11.18
CA ASN A 114 -3.56 -21.90 10.19
C ASN A 114 -2.27 -21.88 9.35
N ALA A 115 -2.40 -21.40 8.11
CA ALA A 115 -1.29 -21.07 7.24
C ALA A 115 -1.61 -19.76 6.50
N THR A 116 -0.57 -19.08 6.00
CA THR A 116 -0.70 -17.86 5.22
C THR A 116 0.10 -18.01 3.94
N VAL A 117 -0.50 -17.60 2.82
CA VAL A 117 0.19 -17.42 1.53
C VAL A 117 0.18 -15.94 1.22
N THR A 118 1.35 -15.36 0.99
CA THR A 118 1.49 -13.97 0.58
C THR A 118 2.12 -13.92 -0.79
N PHE A 119 1.53 -13.18 -1.71
CA PHE A 119 2.12 -12.94 -3.03
C PHE A 119 1.98 -11.48 -3.44
N VAL A 120 2.95 -11.02 -4.23
CA VAL A 120 2.99 -9.66 -4.75
C VAL A 120 2.83 -9.73 -6.26
N ALA A 121 1.98 -8.89 -6.80
CA ALA A 121 1.77 -8.75 -8.23
C ALA A 121 2.08 -7.32 -8.67
N VAL A 122 2.63 -7.19 -9.88
CA VAL A 122 2.83 -5.92 -10.59
C VAL A 122 1.57 -5.59 -11.37
N ALA A 123 1.11 -4.35 -11.27
CA ALA A 123 0.01 -3.84 -12.06
C ALA A 123 0.37 -3.79 -13.56
N PRO A 124 -0.59 -3.92 -14.48
CA PRO A 124 -0.37 -3.72 -15.92
C PRO A 124 -0.11 -2.24 -16.26
N GLU A 125 0.34 -1.98 -17.49
CA GLU A 125 0.51 -0.63 -18.04
C GLU A 125 -0.81 0.05 -18.42
N THR A 126 -1.93 -0.66 -18.38
CA THR A 126 -3.24 -0.18 -18.81
C THR A 126 -4.26 -0.22 -17.71
N GLU A 127 -5.11 0.81 -17.65
CA GLU A 127 -6.25 0.85 -16.75
C GLU A 127 -7.25 -0.29 -17.00
N GLY A 128 -7.94 -0.72 -15.96
CA GLY A 128 -8.95 -1.75 -16.03
C GLY A 128 -9.17 -2.50 -14.72
N ALA A 129 -10.04 -3.49 -14.77
CA ALA A 129 -10.24 -4.40 -13.65
C ALA A 129 -9.27 -5.57 -13.73
N ALA A 130 -8.64 -5.88 -12.63
CA ALA A 130 -7.77 -7.03 -12.47
C ALA A 130 -8.27 -7.91 -11.33
N LYS A 131 -7.90 -9.19 -11.33
CA LYS A 131 -8.35 -10.13 -10.32
C LYS A 131 -7.26 -11.12 -9.97
N ALA A 132 -7.09 -11.37 -8.68
CA ALA A 132 -6.36 -12.49 -8.13
C ALA A 132 -7.32 -13.57 -7.65
N THR A 133 -7.05 -14.81 -7.99
CA THR A 133 -7.81 -15.98 -7.51
C THR A 133 -6.84 -16.97 -6.91
N LEU A 134 -7.15 -17.45 -5.73
CA LEU A 134 -6.42 -18.53 -5.08
C LEU A 134 -7.34 -19.74 -4.95
N THR A 135 -6.88 -20.88 -5.46
CA THR A 135 -7.59 -22.16 -5.37
C THR A 135 -6.82 -23.09 -4.42
N ALA A 136 -7.41 -23.39 -3.27
CA ALA A 136 -6.91 -24.40 -2.37
C ALA A 136 -7.46 -25.76 -2.78
N THR A 137 -6.59 -26.78 -2.85
CA THR A 137 -6.96 -28.17 -3.10
C THR A 137 -6.40 -29.04 -1.99
N PHE A 138 -7.16 -30.00 -1.48
CA PHE A 138 -6.75 -30.92 -0.40
C PHE A 138 -7.57 -32.21 -0.44
N ASP A 139 -7.10 -33.23 0.26
CA ASP A 139 -7.81 -34.51 0.34
C ASP A 139 -9.06 -34.39 1.22
N GLU A 140 -10.20 -34.94 0.77
CA GLU A 140 -11.45 -35.02 1.56
C GLU A 140 -11.30 -35.88 2.82
N ARG A 141 -10.35 -36.79 2.82
CA ARG A 141 -10.06 -37.69 3.98
C ARG A 141 -8.63 -37.49 4.42
N ALA A 142 -8.42 -37.52 5.75
CA ALA A 142 -7.08 -37.53 6.29
C ALA A 142 -6.31 -38.75 5.77
N ASN A 143 -5.35 -38.49 4.86
CA ASN A 143 -4.49 -39.50 4.31
C ASN A 143 -3.03 -39.08 4.49
N ASP A 144 -2.38 -39.65 5.47
CA ASP A 144 -0.95 -39.36 5.78
C ASP A 144 0.02 -40.15 4.87
N GLY A 145 -0.51 -40.90 3.90
CA GLY A 145 0.29 -41.65 2.93
C GLY A 145 0.96 -40.75 1.88
N PRO A 146 1.88 -41.31 1.08
CA PRO A 146 2.58 -40.55 0.04
C PRO A 146 1.71 -40.26 -1.20
N THR A 147 0.51 -40.80 -1.27
CA THR A 147 -0.41 -40.61 -2.41
C THR A 147 -1.62 -39.79 -1.98
N ALA A 148 -2.01 -38.84 -2.82
CA ALA A 148 -3.22 -38.05 -2.64
C ALA A 148 -4.48 -38.95 -2.64
N ASP A 149 -5.52 -38.58 -1.89
CA ASP A 149 -6.84 -39.20 -1.98
C ASP A 149 -7.42 -38.92 -3.38
N PRO A 150 -8.00 -39.89 -4.07
CA PRO A 150 -8.67 -39.66 -5.34
C PRO A 150 -9.89 -38.72 -5.23
N LYS A 151 -10.42 -38.51 -4.03
CA LYS A 151 -11.45 -37.54 -3.73
C LYS A 151 -10.82 -36.31 -3.07
N GLN A 152 -10.58 -35.30 -3.89
CA GLN A 152 -10.09 -34.00 -3.43
C GLN A 152 -11.23 -33.00 -3.35
N ASP A 153 -11.17 -32.11 -2.36
CA ASP A 153 -12.03 -30.95 -2.27
C ASP A 153 -11.26 -29.68 -2.65
N THR A 154 -11.99 -28.66 -3.07
CA THR A 154 -11.42 -27.37 -3.50
C THR A 154 -12.18 -26.21 -2.89
N VAL A 155 -11.44 -25.19 -2.47
CA VAL A 155 -12.00 -23.90 -2.02
C VAL A 155 -11.33 -22.80 -2.80
N LYS A 156 -12.11 -21.81 -3.24
CA LYS A 156 -11.61 -20.66 -3.99
C LYS A 156 -11.90 -19.37 -3.25
N ALA A 157 -10.90 -18.53 -3.14
CA ALA A 157 -11.05 -17.13 -2.76
C ALA A 157 -10.58 -16.23 -3.90
N SER A 158 -11.20 -15.09 -4.10
CA SER A 158 -10.79 -14.13 -5.11
C SER A 158 -10.93 -12.70 -4.61
N GLU A 159 -10.06 -11.83 -5.12
CA GLU A 159 -10.02 -10.41 -4.82
C GLU A 159 -9.88 -9.61 -6.10
N ASP A 160 -10.70 -8.59 -6.25
CA ASP A 160 -10.66 -7.66 -7.37
C ASP A 160 -9.74 -6.48 -7.02
N THR A 161 -8.98 -6.03 -8.01
CA THR A 161 -8.12 -4.84 -7.91
C THR A 161 -8.47 -3.91 -9.07
N THR A 162 -8.66 -2.64 -8.77
CA THR A 162 -8.86 -1.61 -9.79
C THR A 162 -7.52 -1.03 -10.20
N ILE A 163 -7.25 -0.98 -11.50
CA ILE A 163 -6.07 -0.33 -12.07
C ILE A 163 -6.56 0.99 -12.67
N GLU A 164 -6.29 2.09 -12.00
CA GLU A 164 -6.69 3.43 -12.47
C GLU A 164 -5.85 4.51 -11.81
N VAL A 165 -5.67 5.62 -12.52
CA VAL A 165 -5.08 6.84 -11.97
C VAL A 165 -6.21 7.68 -11.39
N LEU A 166 -6.17 7.91 -10.08
CA LEU A 166 -7.12 8.77 -9.38
C LEU A 166 -6.54 10.18 -9.27
N GLU A 167 -7.34 11.19 -9.63
CA GLU A 167 -6.96 12.58 -9.39
C GLU A 167 -6.74 12.81 -7.88
N GLY A 168 -5.59 13.38 -7.55
CA GLY A 168 -5.22 13.70 -6.18
C GLY A 168 -4.90 12.53 -5.27
N THR A 169 -4.86 11.28 -5.77
CA THR A 169 -4.59 10.11 -4.93
C THR A 169 -3.82 9.03 -5.68
N ALA A 170 -2.80 8.47 -5.05
CA ALA A 170 -2.10 7.28 -5.56
C ALA A 170 -1.70 6.34 -4.42
N ALA A 171 -1.75 5.04 -4.67
CA ALA A 171 -1.35 4.02 -3.72
C ALA A 171 -0.62 2.86 -4.41
N SER A 172 0.37 2.30 -3.74
CA SER A 172 1.09 1.10 -4.21
C SER A 172 1.65 0.33 -3.03
N PHE A 173 1.70 -0.98 -3.13
CA PHE A 173 2.53 -1.79 -2.24
C PHE A 173 4.01 -1.63 -2.65
N VAL A 174 4.90 -1.57 -1.67
CA VAL A 174 6.34 -1.41 -1.88
C VAL A 174 7.05 -2.58 -1.23
N PRO A 175 7.61 -3.52 -1.99
CA PRO A 175 8.42 -4.59 -1.43
C PRO A 175 9.65 -4.05 -0.68
N GLU A 176 10.17 -4.82 0.27
CA GLU A 176 11.46 -4.52 0.90
C GLU A 176 12.57 -4.43 -0.15
N GLY A 177 13.40 -3.41 -0.08
CA GLY A 177 14.48 -3.14 -1.03
C GLY A 177 14.05 -2.47 -2.33
N ALA A 178 12.74 -2.37 -2.61
CA ALA A 178 12.23 -1.72 -3.83
C ALA A 178 12.25 -0.19 -3.73
N SER A 179 12.32 0.46 -4.89
CA SER A 179 12.09 1.89 -5.06
C SER A 179 10.69 2.13 -5.60
N LEU A 180 10.13 3.30 -5.32
CA LEU A 180 8.81 3.70 -5.81
C LEU A 180 8.75 5.21 -5.98
N THR A 181 8.05 5.67 -7.02
CA THR A 181 7.58 7.04 -7.16
C THR A 181 6.07 7.02 -7.30
N LEU A 182 5.36 7.76 -6.46
CA LEU A 182 3.92 8.01 -6.58
C LEU A 182 3.70 9.49 -6.87
N THR A 183 2.68 9.81 -7.65
CA THR A 183 2.25 11.18 -7.94
C THR A 183 0.75 11.35 -7.74
N THR A 184 0.32 12.53 -7.29
CA THR A 184 -1.11 12.90 -7.25
C THR A 184 -1.62 13.44 -8.59
N ASP A 185 -0.72 13.69 -9.56
CA ASP A 185 -1.06 14.15 -10.90
C ASP A 185 -1.62 13.01 -11.76
N PRO A 186 -2.91 12.99 -12.10
CA PRO A 186 -3.51 11.93 -12.90
C PRO A 186 -3.04 11.93 -14.36
N THR A 187 -2.44 13.01 -14.82
CA THR A 187 -1.96 13.14 -16.21
C THR A 187 -0.48 12.82 -16.35
N ASP A 188 0.21 12.63 -15.22
CA ASP A 188 1.67 12.42 -15.12
C ASP A 188 2.51 13.47 -15.87
N THR A 189 1.92 14.65 -16.10
CA THR A 189 2.63 15.77 -16.73
C THR A 189 3.54 16.50 -15.76
N GLY A 190 3.31 16.33 -14.46
CA GLY A 190 3.95 17.05 -13.38
C GLY A 190 3.71 18.56 -13.45
N VAL A 191 2.63 19.02 -14.13
CA VAL A 191 2.30 20.44 -14.34
C VAL A 191 1.07 20.80 -13.54
N ALA A 192 1.25 21.56 -12.44
CA ALA A 192 0.12 22.11 -11.69
C ALA A 192 -0.67 23.11 -12.56
N THR A 193 -1.97 23.14 -12.37
CA THR A 193 -2.91 23.99 -13.14
C THR A 193 -3.84 24.76 -12.21
N ALA A 194 -4.58 25.71 -12.73
CA ALA A 194 -5.56 26.45 -11.92
C ALA A 194 -6.72 25.57 -11.42
N THR A 195 -6.98 24.42 -12.06
CA THR A 195 -8.00 23.43 -11.66
C THR A 195 -7.45 22.34 -10.78
N ASP A 196 -6.16 22.03 -10.91
CA ASP A 196 -5.38 21.14 -10.07
C ASP A 196 -4.12 21.87 -9.57
N PRO A 197 -4.28 22.71 -8.52
CA PRO A 197 -3.27 23.70 -8.18
C PRO A 197 -2.12 23.21 -7.31
N LEU A 198 -2.21 21.99 -6.80
CA LEU A 198 -1.18 21.33 -6.01
C LEU A 198 -0.91 19.94 -6.60
N ILE A 199 0.32 19.67 -6.94
CA ILE A 199 0.78 18.33 -7.29
C ILE A 199 1.84 17.91 -6.30
N GLY A 200 1.68 16.72 -5.72
CA GLY A 200 2.62 16.13 -4.82
C GLY A 200 3.17 14.81 -5.35
N GLN A 201 4.41 14.53 -5.01
CA GLN A 201 5.03 13.24 -5.26
C GLN A 201 5.62 12.66 -3.98
N ALA A 202 5.66 11.34 -3.87
CA ALA A 202 6.45 10.64 -2.89
C ALA A 202 7.49 9.77 -3.60
N ILE A 203 8.76 9.98 -3.28
CA ILE A 203 9.87 9.21 -3.84
C ILE A 203 10.50 8.39 -2.73
N ILE A 204 10.40 7.08 -2.87
CA ILE A 204 11.05 6.08 -2.02
C ILE A 204 12.25 5.54 -2.80
N THR A 205 13.46 5.86 -2.37
CA THR A 205 14.67 5.38 -3.04
C THR A 205 14.93 3.90 -2.76
N THR A 206 14.68 3.48 -1.51
CA THR A 206 14.76 2.09 -1.08
C THR A 206 13.88 1.91 0.13
N SER A 207 12.95 0.99 0.08
CA SER A 207 12.09 0.68 1.23
C SER A 207 12.81 -0.26 2.20
N PRO A 208 12.97 0.11 3.48
CA PRO A 208 13.63 -0.75 4.47
C PRO A 208 12.77 -1.94 4.91
N VAL A 209 11.48 -1.88 4.64
CA VAL A 209 10.49 -2.92 4.97
C VAL A 209 9.43 -2.98 3.88
N ALA A 210 8.79 -4.14 3.71
CA ALA A 210 7.60 -4.23 2.87
C ALA A 210 6.47 -3.38 3.48
N THR A 211 5.88 -2.48 2.71
CA THR A 211 4.86 -1.53 3.19
C THR A 211 3.89 -1.14 2.08
N THR A 212 2.77 -0.52 2.45
CA THR A 212 1.89 0.13 1.48
C THR A 212 2.08 1.64 1.57
N ALA A 213 2.43 2.27 0.45
CA ALA A 213 2.50 3.71 0.32
C ALA A 213 1.17 4.24 -0.23
N LEU A 214 0.66 5.29 0.40
CA LEU A 214 -0.50 6.06 -0.04
C LEU A 214 -0.13 7.53 -0.02
N ILE A 215 -0.46 8.25 -1.06
CA ILE A 215 -0.44 9.72 -1.10
C ILE A 215 -1.80 10.23 -1.54
N ASP A 216 -2.22 11.34 -0.98
CA ASP A 216 -3.48 11.99 -1.33
C ASP A 216 -3.46 13.49 -1.06
N GLU A 217 -4.30 14.21 -1.79
CA GLU A 217 -4.59 15.61 -1.54
C GLU A 217 -5.84 15.71 -0.66
N VAL A 218 -5.70 16.39 0.47
CA VAL A 218 -6.74 16.42 1.49
C VAL A 218 -7.01 17.83 1.97
N THR A 219 -8.26 18.15 2.19
CA THR A 219 -8.64 19.40 2.85
C THR A 219 -8.57 19.20 4.37
N VAL A 220 -7.57 19.81 5.00
CA VAL A 220 -7.36 19.71 6.45
C VAL A 220 -7.68 21.04 7.12
N PRO A 221 -8.56 21.08 8.14
CA PRO A 221 -8.96 22.29 8.84
C PRO A 221 -7.92 22.74 9.88
N LEU A 222 -6.64 22.78 9.50
CA LEU A 222 -5.60 23.26 10.41
C LEU A 222 -5.48 24.78 10.33
N PRO A 223 -5.41 25.48 11.46
CA PRO A 223 -5.27 26.94 11.50
C PRO A 223 -3.89 27.36 10.99
N CYS A 224 -3.89 28.40 10.16
CA CYS A 224 -2.64 29.01 9.71
C CYS A 224 -1.86 29.58 10.92
N PRO A 225 -0.56 29.29 11.06
CA PRO A 225 0.25 29.83 12.13
C PRO A 225 0.31 31.35 12.12
N LYS A 226 0.43 31.99 13.28
CA LYS A 226 0.62 33.45 13.38
C LYS A 226 1.85 33.88 12.58
N LYS A 227 1.72 34.96 11.81
CA LYS A 227 2.77 35.55 10.95
C LYS A 227 3.12 34.73 9.69
N VAL A 228 2.36 33.68 9.40
CA VAL A 228 2.45 32.92 8.14
C VAL A 228 1.20 33.23 7.33
N ILE A 229 1.35 33.40 6.02
CA ILE A 229 0.24 33.52 5.08
C ILE A 229 0.12 32.18 4.38
N CYS A 230 -0.89 31.40 4.77
CA CYS A 230 -1.20 30.16 4.08
C CYS A 230 -1.91 30.45 2.76
N ARG A 231 -1.50 29.76 1.73
CA ARG A 231 -2.10 29.80 0.39
C ARG A 231 -2.44 28.39 -0.04
N GLY A 232 -3.40 28.28 -0.94
CA GLY A 232 -3.93 27.00 -1.39
C GLY A 232 -4.95 26.41 -0.39
N GLY A 233 -5.84 25.56 -0.88
CA GLY A 233 -6.89 24.88 -0.11
C GLY A 233 -6.39 23.60 0.51
N ASP A 234 -5.68 22.82 -0.25
CA ASP A 234 -5.41 21.43 0.05
C ASP A 234 -4.02 21.20 0.63
N TRP A 235 -3.87 20.07 1.30
CA TRP A 235 -2.65 19.55 1.84
C TRP A 235 -2.27 18.29 1.09
N PHE A 236 -1.01 18.11 0.81
CA PHE A 236 -0.47 16.83 0.41
C PHE A 236 -0.29 15.98 1.65
N HIS A 237 -0.88 14.81 1.66
CA HIS A 237 -0.73 13.80 2.71
C HIS A 237 0.03 12.61 2.16
N ALA A 238 0.96 12.10 2.94
CA ALA A 238 1.66 10.85 2.66
C ALA A 238 1.50 9.90 3.86
N SER A 239 0.99 8.71 3.62
CA SER A 239 0.91 7.62 4.58
C SER A 239 1.79 6.46 4.10
N ILE A 240 3.03 6.45 4.57
CA ILE A 240 4.06 5.47 4.21
C ILE A 240 4.62 4.92 5.52
N PRO A 241 4.06 3.82 6.06
CA PRO A 241 4.51 3.26 7.33
C PRO A 241 5.98 2.87 7.31
N GLY A 242 6.69 3.25 8.34
CA GLY A 242 8.12 2.94 8.52
C GLY A 242 8.97 4.17 8.84
N THR A 243 10.24 3.93 9.08
CA THR A 243 11.28 4.95 9.20
C THR A 243 12.28 4.73 8.09
N PHE A 244 12.54 5.76 7.27
CA PHE A 244 13.30 5.67 6.05
C PHE A 244 14.68 6.29 6.20
N ASP A 245 15.70 5.53 5.82
CA ASP A 245 17.09 5.95 5.65
C ASP A 245 17.64 5.25 4.40
N PRO A 246 17.86 5.95 3.27
CA PRO A 246 17.75 7.41 3.10
C PRO A 246 16.30 7.94 3.26
N PRO A 247 16.15 9.24 3.59
CA PRO A 247 14.86 9.84 3.83
C PRO A 247 13.99 9.84 2.58
N LEU A 248 12.66 9.86 2.79
CA LEU A 248 11.68 10.06 1.74
C LEU A 248 11.81 11.47 1.16
N ALA A 249 11.65 11.59 -0.15
CA ALA A 249 11.57 12.88 -0.81
C ALA A 249 10.12 13.16 -1.24
N PHE A 250 9.64 14.35 -0.91
CA PHE A 250 8.32 14.85 -1.27
C PHE A 250 8.46 16.13 -2.11
N PRO A 251 8.65 16.00 -3.44
CA PRO A 251 8.49 17.14 -4.35
C PRO A 251 7.05 17.60 -4.37
N LEU A 252 6.83 18.89 -4.11
CA LEU A 252 5.52 19.55 -4.16
C LEU A 252 5.59 20.67 -5.17
N ARG A 253 4.60 20.78 -6.07
CA ARG A 253 4.47 21.83 -7.05
C ARG A 253 3.14 22.56 -6.89
N TRP A 254 3.20 23.86 -6.86
CA TRP A 254 2.04 24.75 -6.75
C TRP A 254 1.90 25.58 -8.00
N ASP A 255 0.69 25.65 -8.54
CA ASP A 255 0.33 26.52 -9.63
C ASP A 255 0.57 28.00 -9.26
N SER A 256 0.99 28.76 -10.23
CA SER A 256 1.32 30.19 -10.09
C SER A 256 0.14 31.04 -9.62
N THR A 257 -1.10 30.61 -9.84
CA THR A 257 -2.32 31.30 -9.38
C THR A 257 -2.48 31.30 -7.86
N LEU A 258 -1.95 30.27 -7.18
CA LEU A 258 -1.98 30.18 -5.72
C LEU A 258 -0.94 31.06 -5.04
N ILE A 259 0.16 31.36 -5.72
CA ILE A 259 1.33 32.00 -5.12
C ILE A 259 1.45 33.45 -5.58
N PRO A 260 1.54 34.43 -4.64
CA PRO A 260 1.71 35.81 -5.02
C PRO A 260 2.97 36.04 -5.88
N SER A 261 2.84 36.81 -6.96
CA SER A 261 3.98 37.14 -7.86
C SER A 261 5.14 37.83 -7.13
N SER A 262 4.86 38.49 -6.01
CA SER A 262 5.85 39.16 -5.14
C SER A 262 6.58 38.23 -4.18
N LEU A 263 6.20 36.94 -4.11
CA LEU A 263 6.90 35.98 -3.25
C LEU A 263 8.30 35.70 -3.84
N ASN A 264 9.27 35.56 -2.96
CA ASN A 264 10.59 35.06 -3.31
C ASN A 264 10.96 33.83 -2.48
N ALA A 265 11.86 33.00 -2.98
CA ALA A 265 12.25 31.75 -2.36
C ALA A 265 12.75 31.87 -0.90
N LYS A 266 13.28 33.05 -0.50
CA LYS A 266 13.74 33.29 0.89
C LYS A 266 12.60 33.44 1.88
N LYS A 267 11.38 33.73 1.39
CA LYS A 267 10.19 33.91 2.23
C LYS A 267 9.24 32.72 2.15
N PHE A 268 9.62 31.69 1.38
CA PHE A 268 8.85 30.47 1.27
C PHE A 268 9.07 29.61 2.54
N ALA A 269 8.00 29.05 3.04
CA ALA A 269 8.01 28.08 4.13
C ALA A 269 6.99 27.00 3.83
N LEU A 270 7.29 25.78 4.16
CA LEU A 270 6.37 24.65 4.04
C LEU A 270 5.80 24.34 5.43
N LEU A 271 4.50 24.10 5.50
CA LEU A 271 3.86 23.61 6.71
C LEU A 271 3.91 22.09 6.73
N TYR A 272 4.20 21.53 7.89
CA TYR A 272 4.27 20.09 8.09
C TYR A 272 3.65 19.69 9.43
N THR A 273 2.93 18.58 9.46
CA THR A 273 2.46 17.94 10.69
C THR A 273 2.34 16.42 10.47
N GLU A 274 2.59 15.64 11.49
CA GLU A 274 2.46 14.18 11.44
C GLU A 274 1.00 13.70 11.55
N CYS A 275 0.10 14.54 12.07
CA CYS A 275 -1.31 14.18 12.19
C CYS A 275 -2.21 15.42 12.21
N VAL A 276 -3.51 15.23 11.94
CA VAL A 276 -4.53 16.31 11.91
C VAL A 276 -4.89 16.80 13.31
N SER A 277 -4.83 15.93 14.32
CA SER A 277 -5.25 16.25 15.69
C SER A 277 -4.19 15.83 16.69
N GLY A 278 -3.84 16.75 17.59
CA GLY A 278 -2.90 16.50 18.69
C GLY A 278 -1.42 16.63 18.35
N CYS A 279 -1.06 16.70 17.07
CA CYS A 279 0.32 16.92 16.64
C CYS A 279 0.66 18.40 16.53
N LYS A 280 1.94 18.70 16.59
CA LYS A 280 2.44 20.07 16.47
C LYS A 280 2.63 20.43 15.00
N LEU A 281 1.95 21.47 14.55
CA LEU A 281 2.21 22.08 13.25
C LEU A 281 3.59 22.76 13.24
N GLN A 282 4.43 22.37 12.29
CA GLN A 282 5.79 22.89 12.11
C GLN A 282 5.84 23.80 10.89
N VAL A 283 6.66 24.84 10.95
CA VAL A 283 6.99 25.72 9.83
C VAL A 283 8.40 25.40 9.39
N ILE A 284 8.55 24.72 8.26
CA ILE A 284 9.83 24.26 7.74
C ILE A 284 10.43 25.33 6.85
N THR A 285 11.53 25.92 7.27
CA THR A 285 12.33 26.90 6.54
C THR A 285 13.79 26.48 6.42
N SER A 286 14.20 25.47 7.18
CA SER A 286 15.56 24.96 7.18
C SER A 286 15.89 24.27 5.87
N LYS A 287 17.09 24.54 5.36
CA LYS A 287 17.63 23.82 4.19
C LYS A 287 18.35 22.58 4.67
N CYS A 288 18.24 21.49 3.91
CA CYS A 288 19.02 20.28 4.13
C CYS A 288 20.51 20.57 3.83
N SER A 289 21.40 20.01 4.61
CA SER A 289 22.86 20.15 4.44
C SER A 289 23.35 19.36 3.20
N SER A 290 22.62 18.31 2.82
CA SER A 290 22.95 17.43 1.69
C SER A 290 21.69 16.83 1.09
N ALA A 291 21.82 16.05 0.01
CA ALA A 291 20.73 15.27 -0.57
C ALA A 291 20.30 14.09 0.34
N THR A 292 21.17 13.64 1.21
CA THR A 292 20.92 12.61 2.22
C THR A 292 21.34 13.17 3.59
N PRO A 293 20.55 14.07 4.19
CA PRO A 293 20.88 14.66 5.49
C PRO A 293 20.69 13.62 6.59
N PRO A 294 21.38 13.78 7.73
CA PRO A 294 21.14 12.94 8.87
C PRO A 294 19.71 13.14 9.42
N VAL A 295 19.14 12.10 10.04
CA VAL A 295 17.78 12.11 10.58
C VAL A 295 17.52 13.30 11.54
N SER A 296 18.55 13.76 12.27
CA SER A 296 18.46 14.90 13.18
C SER A 296 18.18 16.26 12.49
N GLU A 297 18.38 16.36 11.18
CA GLU A 297 18.08 17.56 10.40
C GLU A 297 16.65 17.54 9.78
N LEU A 298 15.99 16.39 9.82
CA LEU A 298 14.67 16.21 9.21
C LEU A 298 13.55 16.74 10.13
N PRO A 299 12.45 17.25 9.56
CA PRO A 299 12.25 17.53 8.12
C PRO A 299 13.00 18.79 7.66
N CYS A 300 13.49 18.79 6.41
CA CYS A 300 14.19 19.91 5.81
C CYS A 300 13.90 20.05 4.30
N LEU A 301 14.18 21.22 3.70
CA LEU A 301 13.96 21.52 2.29
C LEU A 301 15.26 21.37 1.49
N THR A 302 15.25 20.60 0.41
CA THR A 302 16.41 20.51 -0.49
C THR A 302 16.50 21.71 -1.43
N GLY A 303 15.35 22.32 -1.77
CA GLY A 303 15.32 23.49 -2.64
C GLY A 303 13.92 24.08 -2.74
N VAL A 304 13.88 25.37 -3.02
CA VAL A 304 12.66 26.11 -3.39
C VAL A 304 12.99 26.91 -4.61
N LYS A 305 12.25 26.73 -5.69
CA LYS A 305 12.49 27.44 -6.95
C LYS A 305 11.17 27.83 -7.64
N LYS A 306 11.20 28.93 -8.38
CA LYS A 306 10.18 29.29 -9.34
C LYS A 306 10.56 28.72 -10.69
N LEU A 307 9.62 28.06 -11.35
CA LEU A 307 9.76 27.50 -12.69
C LEU A 307 9.51 28.56 -13.76
N PRO A 308 9.91 28.32 -15.04
CA PRO A 308 9.68 29.27 -16.14
C PRO A 308 8.20 29.56 -16.43
N ASP A 309 7.31 28.61 -16.18
CA ASP A 309 5.85 28.76 -16.31
C ASP A 309 5.22 29.59 -15.20
N GLY A 310 5.97 29.88 -14.16
CA GLY A 310 5.53 30.68 -13.01
C GLY A 310 5.23 29.87 -11.77
N ASP A 311 5.14 28.56 -11.87
CA ASP A 311 4.90 27.64 -10.75
C ASP A 311 6.04 27.61 -9.75
N TRP A 312 5.73 27.14 -8.58
CA TRP A 312 6.71 26.96 -7.51
C TRP A 312 6.89 25.49 -7.18
N VAL A 313 8.13 25.07 -7.00
CA VAL A 313 8.49 23.73 -6.55
C VAL A 313 9.32 23.83 -5.28
N ALA A 314 8.95 23.01 -4.29
CA ALA A 314 9.78 22.74 -3.12
C ALA A 314 9.82 21.23 -2.87
N THR A 315 10.98 20.72 -2.45
CA THR A 315 11.12 19.30 -2.05
C THR A 315 11.42 19.22 -0.57
N LEU A 316 10.54 18.57 0.17
CA LEU A 316 10.74 18.20 1.57
C LEU A 316 11.44 16.84 1.64
N LEU A 317 12.49 16.74 2.46
CA LEU A 317 13.01 15.46 2.92
C LEU A 317 12.49 15.16 4.32
N ASN A 318 12.00 13.95 4.52
CA ASN A 318 11.55 13.48 5.83
C ASN A 318 11.78 11.97 5.98
N SER A 319 11.96 11.50 7.20
CA SER A 319 12.09 10.08 7.51
C SER A 319 10.74 9.40 7.82
N HIS A 320 9.66 10.16 7.86
CA HIS A 320 8.31 9.71 8.24
C HIS A 320 7.26 10.31 7.32
N ASN A 321 6.06 9.74 7.36
CA ASN A 321 4.85 10.24 6.73
C ASN A 321 4.34 11.55 7.38
N GLY A 322 3.33 12.18 6.78
CA GLY A 322 2.69 13.37 7.33
C GLY A 322 1.92 14.20 6.31
N TYR A 323 1.45 15.36 6.78
CA TYR A 323 0.70 16.35 6.02
C TYR A 323 1.59 17.55 5.70
N MET A 324 1.59 18.01 4.45
CA MET A 324 2.45 19.07 3.93
C MET A 324 1.62 20.10 3.15
N LYS A 325 1.97 21.40 3.30
CA LYS A 325 1.29 22.50 2.59
C LYS A 325 2.24 23.66 2.30
#